data_312e356a4e0e6dc45b33fbcf41635253
#
_entry.id   312e356a4e0e6dc45b33fbcf41635253
#
_cell.length_a   1.000
_cell.length_b   1.000
_cell.length_c   1.000
_cell.angle_alpha   90.00
_cell.angle_beta   90.00
_cell.angle_gamma   90.00
#
_symmetry.space_group_name_H-M   'P 1'
#
loop_
_entity.id
_entity.type
_entity.pdbx_description
1 polymer ?
#
loop_
_entity_poly.entity_id
_entity_poly.type
_entity_poly.pdbx_seq_one_letter_code
_entity_poly.pdbx_strand_id
1 'polypeptide(L)'
;MFQSDLFPAGEQLPSMPLAYAIGTRVAALLASGRHLTRTDISGLFADKTGVMDWGSAWTIDDYNNAVEIGALLWLRESSRIGLATSIHEAEARFDWLEAALPPRHVRSEAQVELQQFSTPPMLAWLMAKAAAVCAQDTLLEPSAGNGALALWGCLQNA
;
A
#
# COMPACT_ATOMS: atom_id res chain seq x y z
N MET A 1 -19.75 10.39 7.46
CA MET A 1 -19.96 11.71 6.82
C MET A 1 -18.61 12.39 6.77
N PHE A 2 -17.83 12.19 5.70
CA PHE A 2 -16.52 12.84 5.52
C PHE A 2 -16.76 14.30 5.18
N GLN A 3 -16.19 15.18 5.99
CA GLN A 3 -16.27 16.63 5.81
C GLN A 3 -15.50 17.01 4.54
N SER A 4 -16.21 17.53 3.54
CA SER A 4 -15.68 18.01 2.26
C SER A 4 -14.98 19.38 2.35
N ASP A 5 -14.67 19.85 3.54
CA ASP A 5 -14.29 21.25 3.81
C ASP A 5 -12.77 21.45 3.98
N LEU A 6 -11.94 20.43 3.67
CA LEU A 6 -10.48 20.53 3.82
C LEU A 6 -9.77 21.26 2.66
N PHE A 7 -10.48 21.55 1.56
CA PHE A 7 -9.90 22.28 0.43
C PHE A 7 -10.78 23.46 0.04
N PRO A 8 -10.21 24.66 -0.14
CA PRO A 8 -10.98 25.81 -0.61
C PRO A 8 -11.54 25.54 -2.02
N ALA A 9 -12.77 25.96 -2.24
CA ALA A 9 -13.46 25.79 -3.52
C ALA A 9 -12.67 26.48 -4.64
N GLY A 10 -12.10 25.68 -5.54
CA GLY A 10 -11.32 26.17 -6.70
C GLY A 10 -9.89 25.60 -6.78
N GLU A 11 -9.36 24.94 -5.77
CA GLU A 11 -8.12 24.19 -5.94
C GLU A 11 -8.37 22.92 -6.75
N GLN A 12 -7.68 22.83 -7.89
CA GLN A 12 -7.60 21.59 -8.65
C GLN A 12 -6.97 20.53 -7.73
N LEU A 13 -7.70 19.45 -7.44
CA LEU A 13 -7.13 18.30 -6.73
C LEU A 13 -5.80 17.95 -7.39
N PRO A 14 -4.71 17.79 -6.62
CA PRO A 14 -3.44 17.39 -7.18
C PRO A 14 -3.63 16.12 -8.03
N SER A 15 -3.02 16.08 -9.20
CA SER A 15 -3.05 14.88 -10.04
C SER A 15 -2.64 13.68 -9.18
N MET A 16 -3.40 12.59 -9.29
CA MET A 16 -3.12 11.37 -8.53
C MET A 16 -1.65 10.98 -8.70
N PRO A 17 -0.88 10.81 -7.61
CA PRO A 17 0.52 10.43 -7.70
C PRO A 17 0.70 9.18 -8.57
N LEU A 18 1.74 9.16 -9.39
CA LEU A 18 2.01 8.06 -10.32
C LEU A 18 2.03 6.71 -9.58
N ALA A 19 2.73 6.63 -8.46
CA ALA A 19 2.81 5.42 -7.63
C ALA A 19 1.42 4.92 -7.19
N TYR A 20 0.48 5.81 -6.87
CA TYR A 20 -0.87 5.42 -6.49
C TYR A 20 -1.66 4.87 -7.69
N ALA A 21 -1.55 5.52 -8.84
CA ALA A 21 -2.22 5.06 -10.07
C ALA A 21 -1.72 3.67 -10.50
N ILE A 22 -0.41 3.40 -10.37
CA ILE A 22 0.17 2.09 -10.63
C ILE A 22 -0.24 1.09 -9.54
N GLY A 23 -0.19 1.49 -8.26
CA GLY A 23 -0.61 0.67 -7.12
C GLY A 23 -2.06 0.17 -7.25
N THR A 24 -2.97 0.99 -7.74
CA THR A 24 -4.34 0.56 -8.04
C THR A 24 -4.38 -0.57 -9.08
N ARG A 25 -3.56 -0.50 -10.12
CA ARG A 25 -3.45 -1.58 -11.12
C ARG A 25 -2.83 -2.85 -10.54
N VAL A 26 -1.81 -2.69 -9.68
CA VAL A 26 -1.20 -3.80 -8.93
C VAL A 26 -2.26 -4.51 -8.08
N ALA A 27 -3.06 -3.77 -7.31
CA ALA A 27 -4.13 -4.35 -6.49
C ALA A 27 -5.15 -5.14 -7.32
N ALA A 28 -5.55 -4.60 -8.48
CA ALA A 28 -6.48 -5.28 -9.38
C ALA A 28 -5.91 -6.59 -9.94
N LEU A 29 -4.62 -6.62 -10.27
CA LEU A 29 -3.95 -7.84 -10.73
C LEU A 29 -3.82 -8.87 -9.61
N LEU A 30 -3.48 -8.45 -8.39
CA LEU A 30 -3.48 -9.33 -7.20
C LEU A 30 -4.88 -9.89 -6.92
N ALA A 31 -5.92 -9.08 -7.04
CA ALA A 31 -7.31 -9.51 -6.85
C ALA A 31 -7.75 -10.57 -7.87
N SER A 32 -7.15 -10.58 -9.07
CA SER A 32 -7.35 -11.65 -10.05
C SER A 32 -6.52 -12.93 -9.79
N GLY A 33 -5.77 -12.97 -8.69
CA GLY A 33 -4.93 -14.12 -8.31
C GLY A 33 -3.57 -14.19 -9.01
N ARG A 34 -3.14 -13.10 -9.68
CA ARG A 34 -1.84 -13.09 -10.39
C ARG A 34 -0.68 -12.90 -9.42
N HIS A 35 0.38 -13.67 -9.66
CA HIS A 35 1.72 -13.38 -9.15
C HIS A 35 2.42 -12.41 -10.09
N LEU A 36 3.03 -11.38 -9.55
CA LEU A 36 3.61 -10.28 -10.30
C LEU A 36 5.15 -10.34 -10.25
N THR A 37 5.76 -10.14 -11.39
CA THR A 37 7.21 -10.00 -11.52
C THR A 37 7.61 -8.52 -11.56
N ARG A 38 8.91 -8.26 -11.46
CA ARG A 38 9.44 -6.90 -11.67
C ARG A 38 9.08 -6.35 -13.04
N THR A 39 9.16 -7.20 -14.07
CA THR A 39 8.82 -6.82 -15.44
C THR A 39 7.35 -6.45 -15.57
N ASP A 40 6.45 -7.15 -14.87
CA ASP A 40 5.02 -6.78 -14.85
C ASP A 40 4.83 -5.37 -14.29
N ILE A 41 5.47 -5.07 -13.15
CA ILE A 41 5.36 -3.74 -12.52
C ILE A 41 5.99 -2.64 -13.41
N SER A 42 7.21 -2.86 -13.93
CA SER A 42 7.85 -1.92 -14.87
C SER A 42 7.00 -1.72 -16.12
N GLY A 43 6.33 -2.75 -16.62
CA GLY A 43 5.37 -2.66 -17.71
C GLY A 43 4.19 -1.73 -17.40
N LEU A 44 3.67 -1.75 -16.16
CA LEU A 44 2.62 -0.82 -15.74
C LEU A 44 3.09 0.64 -15.76
N PHE A 45 4.35 0.89 -15.38
CA PHE A 45 4.96 2.22 -15.51
C PHE A 45 5.15 2.61 -16.98
N ALA A 46 5.64 1.69 -17.82
CA ALA A 46 5.81 1.93 -19.24
C ALA A 46 4.50 2.27 -19.95
N ASP A 47 3.40 1.57 -19.64
CA ASP A 47 2.07 1.88 -20.15
C ASP A 47 1.61 3.30 -19.83
N LYS A 48 2.05 3.84 -18.69
CA LYS A 48 1.64 5.16 -18.21
C LYS A 48 2.58 6.28 -18.65
N THR A 49 3.89 6.01 -18.72
CA THR A 49 4.96 7.01 -18.95
C THR A 49 5.65 6.87 -20.31
N GLY A 50 5.48 5.74 -20.99
CA GLY A 50 6.24 5.38 -22.19
C GLY A 50 7.66 4.89 -21.91
N VAL A 51 8.08 4.74 -20.63
CA VAL A 51 9.46 4.41 -20.24
C VAL A 51 9.49 3.17 -19.37
N MET A 52 10.23 2.13 -19.80
CA MET A 52 10.32 0.82 -19.12
C MET A 52 11.20 0.85 -17.89
N ASP A 53 12.32 1.56 -17.95
CA ASP A 53 13.31 1.60 -16.89
C ASP A 53 13.17 2.86 -16.04
N TRP A 54 13.51 2.75 -14.76
CA TRP A 54 13.54 3.91 -13.86
C TRP A 54 14.65 4.89 -14.25
N GLY A 55 14.46 6.15 -13.94
CA GLY A 55 15.38 7.24 -14.26
C GLY A 55 14.67 8.58 -14.35
N SER A 56 14.40 9.04 -15.57
CA SER A 56 13.84 10.37 -15.77
C SER A 56 12.32 10.47 -15.60
N ALA A 57 11.57 9.41 -15.91
CA ALA A 57 10.10 9.44 -15.91
C ALA A 57 9.48 8.87 -14.62
N TRP A 58 10.19 8.01 -13.93
CA TRP A 58 9.80 7.43 -12.64
C TRP A 58 11.04 6.91 -11.92
N THR A 59 10.95 6.72 -10.61
CA THR A 59 12.07 6.38 -9.72
C THR A 59 11.90 4.99 -9.11
N ILE A 60 12.97 4.48 -8.48
CA ILE A 60 12.88 3.26 -7.69
C ILE A 60 11.94 3.41 -6.49
N ASP A 61 11.82 4.64 -5.95
CA ASP A 61 10.90 4.94 -4.86
C ASP A 61 9.45 4.92 -5.35
N ASP A 62 9.16 5.41 -6.56
CA ASP A 62 7.84 5.27 -7.19
C ASP A 62 7.46 3.80 -7.36
N TYR A 63 8.42 2.95 -7.78
CA TYR A 63 8.23 1.52 -7.90
C TYR A 63 7.90 0.88 -6.55
N ASN A 64 8.73 1.11 -5.53
CA ASN A 64 8.54 0.54 -4.20
C ASN A 64 7.20 0.99 -3.59
N ASN A 65 6.88 2.28 -3.71
CA ASN A 65 5.61 2.84 -3.26
C ASN A 65 4.42 2.23 -4.01
N ALA A 66 4.50 2.05 -5.33
CA ALA A 66 3.43 1.44 -6.10
C ALA A 66 3.14 -0.01 -5.69
N VAL A 67 4.19 -0.81 -5.46
CA VAL A 67 4.06 -2.19 -4.98
C VAL A 67 3.42 -2.21 -3.60
N GLU A 68 3.86 -1.35 -2.68
CA GLU A 68 3.33 -1.28 -1.33
C GLU A 68 1.88 -0.79 -1.30
N ILE A 69 1.57 0.29 -2.00
CA ILE A 69 0.19 0.80 -2.15
C ILE A 69 -0.71 -0.27 -2.73
N GLY A 70 -0.24 -1.00 -3.75
CA GLY A 70 -1.00 -2.09 -4.36
C GLY A 70 -1.30 -3.22 -3.37
N ALA A 71 -0.33 -3.59 -2.55
CA ALA A 71 -0.51 -4.57 -1.48
C ALA A 71 -1.55 -4.10 -0.44
N LEU A 72 -1.46 -2.85 0.01
CA LEU A 72 -2.39 -2.28 0.99
C LEU A 72 -3.81 -2.15 0.44
N LEU A 73 -3.97 -1.73 -0.80
CA LEU A 73 -5.27 -1.68 -1.48
C LEU A 73 -5.88 -3.08 -1.63
N TRP A 74 -5.08 -4.08 -2.01
CA TRP A 74 -5.54 -5.46 -2.07
C TRP A 74 -5.97 -5.99 -0.70
N LEU A 75 -5.19 -5.70 0.34
CA LEU A 75 -5.53 -6.07 1.73
C LEU A 75 -6.87 -5.43 2.14
N ARG A 76 -7.08 -4.18 1.82
CA ARG A 76 -8.32 -3.46 2.13
C ARG A 76 -9.54 -4.01 1.42
N GLU A 77 -9.40 -4.33 0.13
CA GLU A 77 -10.56 -4.54 -0.75
C GLU A 77 -10.83 -6.02 -1.04
N SER A 78 -9.80 -6.85 -1.06
CA SER A 78 -9.89 -8.21 -1.61
C SER A 78 -9.45 -9.32 -0.67
N SER A 79 -8.62 -9.04 0.34
CA SER A 79 -8.04 -10.08 1.19
C SER A 79 -9.03 -10.72 2.16
N ARG A 80 -10.09 -9.99 2.51
CA ARG A 80 -11.05 -10.35 3.56
C ARG A 80 -10.41 -10.56 4.94
N ILE A 81 -9.23 -9.98 5.18
CA ILE A 81 -8.60 -9.98 6.49
C ILE A 81 -9.17 -8.81 7.30
N GLY A 82 -9.66 -9.10 8.50
CA GLY A 82 -10.02 -8.10 9.51
C GLY A 82 -9.27 -8.37 10.82
N LEU A 83 -9.46 -7.51 11.82
CA LEU A 83 -8.84 -7.75 13.14
C LEU A 83 -9.44 -8.95 13.88
N ALA A 84 -10.65 -9.37 13.51
CA ALA A 84 -11.27 -10.59 14.04
C ALA A 84 -10.70 -11.88 13.42
N THR A 85 -10.02 -11.81 12.26
CA THR A 85 -9.43 -12.97 11.58
C THR A 85 -8.45 -13.69 12.50
N SER A 86 -8.43 -15.01 12.48
CA SER A 86 -7.46 -15.80 13.24
C SER A 86 -6.03 -15.57 12.72
N ILE A 87 -5.02 -15.76 13.58
CA ILE A 87 -3.60 -15.58 13.19
C ILE A 87 -3.27 -16.52 12.03
N HIS A 88 -3.70 -17.77 12.11
CA HIS A 88 -3.41 -18.78 11.09
C HIS A 88 -4.00 -18.44 9.71
N GLU A 89 -5.24 -17.95 9.68
CA GLU A 89 -5.87 -17.52 8.42
C GLU A 89 -5.21 -16.27 7.84
N ALA A 90 -4.85 -15.33 8.72
CA ALA A 90 -4.17 -14.11 8.31
C ALA A 90 -2.76 -14.43 7.76
N GLU A 91 -1.99 -15.30 8.45
CA GLU A 91 -0.68 -15.75 8.02
C GLU A 91 -0.72 -16.32 6.60
N ALA A 92 -1.62 -17.24 6.31
CA ALA A 92 -1.77 -17.81 4.96
C ALA A 92 -2.05 -16.75 3.88
N ARG A 93 -2.78 -15.66 4.21
CA ARG A 93 -3.05 -14.56 3.29
C ARG A 93 -1.84 -13.66 3.09
N PHE A 94 -1.10 -13.38 4.15
CA PHE A 94 0.14 -12.58 4.07
C PHE A 94 1.23 -13.33 3.33
N ASP A 95 1.37 -14.64 3.54
CA ASP A 95 2.31 -15.50 2.82
C ASP A 95 1.99 -15.52 1.32
N TRP A 96 0.71 -15.65 0.98
CA TRP A 96 0.28 -15.56 -0.41
C TRP A 96 0.64 -14.20 -1.01
N LEU A 97 0.37 -13.09 -0.30
CA LEU A 97 0.66 -11.75 -0.78
C LEU A 97 2.17 -11.56 -1.00
N GLU A 98 2.99 -12.03 -0.06
CA GLU A 98 4.45 -11.95 -0.19
C GLU A 98 4.96 -12.76 -1.39
N ALA A 99 4.42 -13.96 -1.60
CA ALA A 99 4.76 -14.80 -2.76
C ALA A 99 4.23 -14.23 -4.09
N ALA A 100 3.14 -13.46 -4.07
CA ALA A 100 2.52 -12.88 -5.27
C ALA A 100 3.17 -11.57 -5.72
N LEU A 101 4.02 -10.97 -4.90
CA LEU A 101 4.73 -9.73 -5.21
C LEU A 101 6.21 -9.97 -5.51
N PRO A 102 6.83 -9.14 -6.37
CA PRO A 102 8.26 -9.24 -6.59
C PRO A 102 9.03 -8.92 -5.30
N PRO A 103 10.22 -9.52 -5.10
CA PRO A 103 11.10 -9.17 -3.99
C PRO A 103 11.34 -7.67 -3.94
N ARG A 104 11.30 -7.08 -2.74
CA ARG A 104 11.55 -5.66 -2.56
C ARG A 104 12.91 -5.28 -3.13
N HIS A 105 12.95 -4.17 -3.84
CA HIS A 105 14.20 -3.61 -4.33
C HIS A 105 15.09 -3.13 -3.18
N VAL A 106 16.38 -3.02 -3.48
CA VAL A 106 17.34 -2.34 -2.61
C VAL A 106 16.80 -0.94 -2.31
N ARG A 107 16.90 -0.55 -1.06
CA ARG A 107 16.48 0.76 -0.55
C ARG A 107 17.28 1.86 -1.26
N SER A 108 16.65 2.99 -1.52
CA SER A 108 17.37 4.17 -1.98
C SER A 108 18.31 4.68 -0.87
N GLU A 109 19.39 5.35 -1.24
CA GLU A 109 20.32 5.95 -0.25
C GLU A 109 19.56 6.90 0.68
N ALA A 110 18.62 7.68 0.15
CA ALA A 110 17.77 8.57 0.93
C ALA A 110 16.91 7.83 1.95
N GLN A 111 16.33 6.67 1.60
CA GLN A 111 15.56 5.84 2.54
C GLN A 111 16.44 5.29 3.67
N VAL A 112 17.69 4.96 3.37
CA VAL A 112 18.66 4.48 4.37
C VAL A 112 19.10 5.63 5.27
N GLU A 113 19.44 6.78 4.71
CA GLU A 113 19.89 7.97 5.45
C GLU A 113 18.79 8.50 6.38
N LEU A 114 17.56 8.58 5.91
CA LEU A 114 16.41 9.08 6.68
C LEU A 114 15.73 7.99 7.53
N GLN A 115 16.21 6.75 7.49
CA GLN A 115 15.63 5.59 8.18
C GLN A 115 14.11 5.41 7.89
N GLN A 116 13.70 5.76 6.69
CA GLN A 116 12.30 5.65 6.25
C GLN A 116 12.00 4.20 5.84
N PHE A 117 11.48 3.43 6.77
CA PHE A 117 11.11 2.03 6.54
C PHE A 117 9.62 1.86 6.70
N SER A 118 8.99 1.29 5.68
CA SER A 118 7.60 0.89 5.78
C SER A 118 7.44 -0.30 6.71
N THR A 119 6.44 -0.23 7.58
CA THR A 119 6.06 -1.36 8.43
C THR A 119 5.51 -2.50 7.57
N PRO A 120 6.03 -3.73 7.68
CA PRO A 120 5.46 -4.86 6.96
C PRO A 120 3.96 -5.03 7.26
N PRO A 121 3.12 -5.31 6.24
CA PRO A 121 1.67 -5.36 6.42
C PRO A 121 1.19 -6.34 7.50
N MET A 122 1.80 -7.51 7.60
CA MET A 122 1.49 -8.48 8.66
C MET A 122 1.82 -7.93 10.06
N LEU A 123 2.96 -7.26 10.21
CA LEU A 123 3.33 -6.65 11.48
C LEU A 123 2.36 -5.53 11.87
N ALA A 124 1.97 -4.69 10.90
CA ALA A 124 0.97 -3.64 11.11
C ALA A 124 -0.38 -4.22 11.57
N TRP A 125 -0.82 -5.34 10.97
CA TRP A 125 -2.02 -6.06 11.39
C TRP A 125 -1.89 -6.62 12.82
N LEU A 126 -0.78 -7.26 13.15
CA LEU A 126 -0.52 -7.79 14.50
C LEU A 126 -0.52 -6.68 15.55
N MET A 127 0.07 -5.53 15.25
CA MET A 127 0.08 -4.36 16.13
C MET A 127 -1.34 -3.84 16.39
N ALA A 128 -2.14 -3.68 15.34
CA ALA A 128 -3.53 -3.22 15.47
C ALA A 128 -4.40 -4.25 16.24
N LYS A 129 -4.18 -5.54 16.00
CA LYS A 129 -4.86 -6.63 16.73
C LYS A 129 -4.46 -6.64 18.20
N ALA A 130 -3.17 -6.49 18.52
CA ALA A 130 -2.66 -6.43 19.88
C ALA A 130 -3.15 -5.18 20.65
N ALA A 131 -3.29 -4.06 19.94
CA ALA A 131 -3.87 -2.83 20.48
C ALA A 131 -5.40 -2.90 20.65
N ALA A 132 -6.04 -3.99 20.19
CA ALA A 132 -7.48 -4.18 20.20
C ALA A 132 -8.26 -3.01 19.57
N VAL A 133 -7.72 -2.44 18.47
CA VAL A 133 -8.33 -1.31 17.77
C VAL A 133 -9.78 -1.62 17.41
N CYS A 134 -10.68 -0.69 17.69
CA CYS A 134 -12.11 -0.84 17.46
C CYS A 134 -12.73 0.42 16.81
N ALA A 135 -13.97 0.30 16.36
CA ALA A 135 -14.66 1.37 15.62
C ALA A 135 -14.87 2.68 16.40
N GLN A 136 -14.78 2.64 17.72
CA GLN A 136 -14.94 3.80 18.61
C GLN A 136 -13.62 4.53 18.86
N ASP A 137 -12.50 3.96 18.45
CA ASP A 137 -11.19 4.57 18.70
C ASP A 137 -10.90 5.73 17.74
N THR A 138 -10.17 6.70 18.25
CA THR A 138 -9.54 7.74 17.44
C THR A 138 -8.07 7.36 17.25
N LEU A 139 -7.68 7.11 16.01
CA LEU A 139 -6.34 6.70 15.67
C LEU A 139 -5.53 7.88 15.16
N LEU A 140 -4.35 8.10 15.75
CA LEU A 140 -3.36 9.06 15.28
C LEU A 140 -2.11 8.32 14.79
N GLU A 141 -1.78 8.50 13.53
CA GLU A 141 -0.57 7.96 12.91
C GLU A 141 0.29 9.11 12.36
N PRO A 142 1.28 9.60 13.14
CA PRO A 142 2.07 10.78 12.77
C PRO A 142 3.09 10.50 11.66
N SER A 143 3.37 9.23 11.37
CA SER A 143 4.38 8.80 10.38
C SER A 143 3.79 7.79 9.40
N ALA A 144 2.60 8.09 8.87
CA ALA A 144 1.77 7.14 8.14
C ALA A 144 2.46 6.46 6.94
N GLY A 145 3.44 7.10 6.30
CA GLY A 145 4.05 6.56 5.07
C GLY A 145 2.98 6.22 4.03
N ASN A 146 2.97 5.00 3.54
CA ASN A 146 1.91 4.49 2.65
C ASN A 146 0.65 4.01 3.39
N GLY A 147 0.58 4.16 4.71
CA GLY A 147 -0.63 3.90 5.50
C GLY A 147 -0.78 2.48 6.04
N ALA A 148 0.29 1.70 6.14
CA ALA A 148 0.20 0.30 6.60
C ALA A 148 -0.42 0.13 7.99
N LEU A 149 -0.07 0.99 8.95
CA LEU A 149 -0.67 0.98 10.29
C LEU A 149 -2.09 1.57 10.29
N ALA A 150 -2.30 2.68 9.59
CA ALA A 150 -3.60 3.37 9.53
C ALA A 150 -4.69 2.52 8.84
N LEU A 151 -4.31 1.64 7.91
CA LEU A 151 -5.22 0.75 7.19
C LEU A 151 -6.19 0.01 8.13
N TRP A 152 -5.67 -0.55 9.20
CA TRP A 152 -6.46 -1.41 10.11
C TRP A 152 -7.43 -0.61 10.97
N GLY A 153 -7.11 0.65 11.29
CA GLY A 153 -8.06 1.57 11.92
C GLY A 153 -9.21 1.95 10.97
N CYS A 154 -8.90 2.19 9.70
CA CYS A 154 -9.92 2.51 8.70
C CYS A 154 -10.89 1.33 8.44
N LEU A 155 -10.40 0.08 8.49
CA LEU A 155 -11.22 -1.11 8.25
C LEU A 155 -12.21 -1.41 9.38
N GLN A 156 -12.03 -0.87 10.58
CA GLN A 156 -12.97 -1.03 11.68
C GLN A 156 -14.20 -0.11 11.54
N ASN A 157 -14.11 0.92 10.71
CA ASN A 157 -15.17 1.91 10.50
C ASN A 157 -15.93 1.71 9.16
N ALA A 158 -15.62 0.64 8.44
CA ALA A 158 -16.26 0.26 7.18
C ALA A 158 -17.25 -0.89 7.40
#